data_dd37062dca7699dc7fc55d563c34ea08
#
_entry.id   dd37062dca7699dc7fc55d563c34ea08
#
_cell.length_a   1.000
_cell.length_b   1.000
_cell.length_c   1.000
_cell.angle_alpha   90.00
_cell.angle_beta   90.00
_cell.angle_gamma   90.00
#
_symmetry.space_group_name_H-M   'P 1'
#
loop_
_entity.id
_entity.type
_entity.pdbx_description
1 polymer ?
#
loop_
_entity_poly.entity_id
_entity_poly.type
_entity_poly.pdbx_seq_one_letter_code
_entity_poly.pdbx_strand_id
1 'polypeptide(L)'
;MTEPIRVLVVDDQELFRAGVEVIVEAQEGMSVAGTAGDGMNAVRLVDEVNPDVVLMDLRMPEMDGVEATRQIFLPQRVARRVKPVRVLVLTTFNLDDKAATAIRYGASGFLLKDVTPLMLCDAIRSVHTGNAVLAPTDLSALLDAQFRAPTPVPDSYLSLTQKERAVFAAVARGLSNTEIAAEIFASESTVKTHVGAILRKLALRDRVQIVVFAYEHGLAP
;
A
#
# COMPACT_ATOMS: atom_id res chain seq x y z
N MET A 1 -24.51 -0.05 10.38
CA MET A 1 -23.88 -0.91 9.35
C MET A 1 -22.67 -0.13 8.85
N THR A 2 -21.48 -0.69 8.89
CA THR A 2 -20.28 -0.08 8.29
C THR A 2 -20.43 -0.11 6.76
N GLU A 3 -20.06 0.96 6.08
CA GLU A 3 -20.05 0.98 4.61
C GLU A 3 -19.11 -0.12 4.08
N PRO A 4 -19.46 -0.79 2.96
CA PRO A 4 -18.61 -1.81 2.38
C PRO A 4 -17.30 -1.21 1.84
N ILE A 5 -16.22 -1.97 1.88
CA ILE A 5 -14.95 -1.62 1.24
C ILE A 5 -15.17 -1.63 -0.27
N ARG A 6 -14.97 -0.48 -0.90
CA ARG A 6 -15.18 -0.29 -2.34
C ARG A 6 -13.89 -0.60 -3.09
N VAL A 7 -13.91 -1.65 -3.91
CA VAL A 7 -12.74 -2.18 -4.60
C VAL A 7 -12.82 -1.87 -6.10
N LEU A 8 -11.77 -1.28 -6.68
CA LEU A 8 -11.58 -1.14 -8.11
C LEU A 8 -10.65 -2.26 -8.59
N VAL A 9 -11.08 -3.06 -9.57
CA VAL A 9 -10.28 -4.17 -10.13
C VAL A 9 -9.70 -3.76 -11.47
N VAL A 10 -8.35 -3.80 -11.57
CA VAL A 10 -7.62 -3.35 -12.76
C VAL A 10 -6.70 -4.47 -13.25
N ASP A 11 -7.00 -5.01 -14.42
CA ASP A 11 -6.27 -6.12 -15.04
C ASP A 11 -6.61 -6.19 -16.53
N ASP A 12 -5.66 -6.44 -17.42
CA ASP A 12 -5.92 -6.55 -18.85
C ASP A 12 -6.56 -7.90 -19.24
N GLN A 13 -6.39 -8.91 -18.39
CA GLN A 13 -6.97 -10.24 -18.58
C GLN A 13 -8.44 -10.27 -18.14
N GLU A 14 -9.35 -10.23 -19.08
CA GLU A 14 -10.81 -10.16 -18.83
C GLU A 14 -11.31 -11.29 -17.93
N LEU A 15 -10.85 -12.53 -18.16
CA LEU A 15 -11.28 -13.69 -17.36
C LEU A 15 -10.82 -13.59 -15.91
N PHE A 16 -9.57 -13.16 -15.67
CA PHE A 16 -9.05 -12.95 -14.32
C PHE A 16 -9.81 -11.83 -13.61
N ARG A 17 -10.01 -10.71 -14.30
CA ARG A 17 -10.76 -9.56 -13.77
C ARG A 17 -12.19 -9.95 -13.37
N ALA A 18 -12.92 -10.69 -14.21
CA ALA A 18 -14.25 -11.19 -13.90
C ALA A 18 -14.24 -12.18 -12.72
N GLY A 19 -13.24 -13.04 -12.61
CA GLY A 19 -13.07 -13.94 -11.47
C GLY A 19 -12.86 -13.21 -10.14
N VAL A 20 -12.02 -12.18 -10.14
CA VAL A 20 -11.77 -11.33 -8.96
C VAL A 20 -13.04 -10.54 -8.57
N GLU A 21 -13.80 -10.03 -9.55
CA GLU A 21 -15.07 -9.35 -9.32
C GLU A 21 -16.05 -10.26 -8.55
N VAL A 22 -16.23 -11.50 -9.01
CA VAL A 22 -17.09 -12.48 -8.33
C VAL A 22 -16.61 -12.77 -6.91
N ILE A 23 -15.29 -12.90 -6.69
CA ILE A 23 -14.72 -13.16 -5.36
C ILE A 23 -15.01 -11.98 -4.41
N VAL A 24 -14.83 -10.75 -4.86
CA VAL A 24 -15.04 -9.55 -4.05
C VAL A 24 -16.51 -9.35 -3.71
N GLU A 25 -17.40 -9.49 -4.70
CA GLU A 25 -18.85 -9.32 -4.49
C GLU A 25 -19.46 -10.41 -3.58
N ALA A 26 -18.86 -11.61 -3.55
CA ALA A 26 -19.30 -12.67 -2.65
C ALA A 26 -18.92 -12.44 -1.19
N GLN A 27 -18.08 -11.44 -0.89
CA GLN A 27 -17.60 -11.17 0.47
C GLN A 27 -18.47 -10.13 1.19
N GLU A 28 -18.97 -10.49 2.37
CA GLU A 28 -19.65 -9.54 3.23
C GLU A 28 -18.74 -8.34 3.59
N GLY A 29 -19.25 -7.14 3.44
CA GLY A 29 -18.53 -5.90 3.73
C GLY A 29 -17.57 -5.46 2.63
N MET A 30 -17.68 -6.01 1.42
CA MET A 30 -16.97 -5.55 0.22
C MET A 30 -17.93 -5.31 -0.93
N SER A 31 -17.54 -4.50 -1.90
CA SER A 31 -18.24 -4.30 -3.17
C SER A 31 -17.28 -3.86 -4.26
N VAL A 32 -17.56 -4.22 -5.51
CA VAL A 32 -16.79 -3.74 -6.66
C VAL A 32 -17.28 -2.36 -7.05
N ALA A 33 -16.39 -1.37 -7.00
CA ALA A 33 -16.67 0.01 -7.40
C ALA A 33 -16.55 0.24 -8.90
N GLY A 34 -15.90 -0.69 -9.61
CA GLY A 34 -15.69 -0.68 -11.04
C GLY A 34 -14.56 -1.60 -11.46
N THR A 35 -14.38 -1.74 -12.78
CA THR A 35 -13.31 -2.53 -13.39
C THR A 35 -12.64 -1.77 -14.53
N ALA A 36 -11.35 -1.99 -14.76
CA ALA A 36 -10.59 -1.42 -15.86
C ALA A 36 -9.66 -2.47 -16.49
N GLY A 37 -9.44 -2.38 -17.81
CA GLY A 37 -8.51 -3.26 -18.54
C GLY A 37 -7.15 -2.63 -18.81
N ASP A 38 -6.91 -1.39 -18.40
CA ASP A 38 -5.66 -0.65 -18.61
C ASP A 38 -5.47 0.44 -17.57
N GLY A 39 -4.23 0.97 -17.50
CA GLY A 39 -3.84 2.00 -16.53
C GLY A 39 -4.52 3.36 -16.73
N MET A 40 -4.82 3.76 -17.96
CA MET A 40 -5.48 5.04 -18.24
C MET A 40 -6.90 5.07 -17.69
N ASN A 41 -7.67 4.00 -17.98
CA ASN A 41 -9.02 3.82 -17.45
C ASN A 41 -8.99 3.68 -15.91
N ALA A 42 -8.00 2.99 -15.35
CA ALA A 42 -7.83 2.89 -13.89
C ALA A 42 -7.67 4.26 -13.24
N VAL A 43 -6.77 5.11 -13.74
CA VAL A 43 -6.55 6.47 -13.21
C VAL A 43 -7.81 7.32 -13.27
N ARG A 44 -8.57 7.25 -14.39
CA ARG A 44 -9.85 7.97 -14.55
C ARG A 44 -10.88 7.47 -13.55
N LEU A 45 -11.09 6.16 -13.45
CA LEU A 45 -12.07 5.56 -12.55
C LEU A 45 -11.75 5.83 -11.08
N VAL A 46 -10.49 5.84 -10.67
CA VAL A 46 -10.13 6.20 -9.28
C VAL A 46 -10.64 7.58 -8.91
N ASP A 47 -10.56 8.56 -9.81
CA ASP A 47 -11.07 9.91 -9.55
C ASP A 47 -12.61 10.00 -9.63
N GLU A 48 -13.26 9.16 -10.45
CA GLU A 48 -14.71 9.15 -10.63
C GLU A 48 -15.45 8.42 -9.50
N VAL A 49 -14.99 7.20 -9.16
CA VAL A 49 -15.71 6.33 -8.23
C VAL A 49 -15.18 6.39 -6.79
N ASN A 50 -14.01 7.01 -6.56
CA ASN A 50 -13.37 7.11 -5.25
C ASN A 50 -13.35 5.77 -4.49
N PRO A 51 -12.64 4.74 -5.00
CA PRO A 51 -12.55 3.45 -4.34
C PRO A 51 -11.73 3.55 -3.05
N ASP A 52 -11.89 2.59 -2.14
CA ASP A 52 -11.02 2.46 -0.97
C ASP A 52 -9.74 1.72 -1.30
N VAL A 53 -9.84 0.67 -2.12
CA VAL A 53 -8.74 -0.17 -2.55
C VAL A 53 -8.78 -0.36 -4.06
N VAL A 54 -7.63 -0.25 -4.70
CA VAL A 54 -7.42 -0.61 -6.11
C VAL A 54 -6.57 -1.88 -6.15
N LEU A 55 -7.08 -2.93 -6.75
CA LEU A 55 -6.30 -4.11 -7.14
C LEU A 55 -5.69 -3.80 -8.50
N MET A 56 -4.36 -3.71 -8.59
CA MET A 56 -3.67 -3.20 -9.76
C MET A 56 -2.73 -4.23 -10.34
N ASP A 57 -3.01 -4.71 -11.56
CA ASP A 57 -1.99 -5.44 -12.32
C ASP A 57 -0.86 -4.51 -12.77
N LEU A 58 0.37 -5.02 -12.75
CA LEU A 58 1.53 -4.25 -13.21
C LEU A 58 1.75 -4.32 -14.71
N ARG A 59 1.29 -5.39 -15.37
CA ARG A 59 1.61 -5.65 -16.77
C ARG A 59 0.39 -5.49 -17.66
N MET A 60 0.13 -4.26 -18.04
CA MET A 60 -0.97 -3.92 -18.93
C MET A 60 -0.46 -3.16 -20.17
N PRO A 61 -1.17 -3.23 -21.31
CA PRO A 61 -0.84 -2.46 -22.51
C PRO A 61 -1.03 -0.95 -22.28
N GLU A 62 -0.45 -0.14 -23.15
CA GLU A 62 -0.52 1.33 -23.18
C GLU A 62 0.04 2.00 -21.92
N MET A 63 -0.68 1.98 -20.81
CA MET A 63 -0.22 2.45 -19.51
C MET A 63 -0.17 1.28 -18.54
N ASP A 64 1.03 0.92 -18.09
CA ASP A 64 1.24 -0.15 -17.12
C ASP A 64 0.82 0.28 -15.70
N GLY A 65 0.69 -0.71 -14.79
CA GLY A 65 0.24 -0.46 -13.43
C GLY A 65 1.22 0.36 -12.59
N VAL A 66 2.51 0.38 -12.95
CA VAL A 66 3.51 1.21 -12.27
C VAL A 66 3.25 2.69 -12.57
N GLU A 67 3.09 3.03 -13.85
CA GLU A 67 2.77 4.40 -14.25
C GLU A 67 1.38 4.81 -13.78
N ALA A 68 0.38 3.92 -13.85
CA ALA A 68 -0.94 4.17 -13.29
C ALA A 68 -0.86 4.49 -11.79
N THR A 69 -0.10 3.72 -11.01
CA THR A 69 0.11 3.97 -9.58
C THR A 69 0.76 5.34 -9.36
N ARG A 70 1.81 5.68 -10.13
CA ARG A 70 2.43 7.01 -10.06
C ARG A 70 1.43 8.12 -10.32
N GLN A 71 0.60 7.98 -11.37
CA GLN A 71 -0.43 8.97 -11.74
C GLN A 71 -1.51 9.10 -10.66
N ILE A 72 -1.96 7.98 -10.08
CA ILE A 72 -2.93 7.97 -8.98
C ILE A 72 -2.41 8.80 -7.79
N PHE A 73 -1.12 8.75 -7.49
CA PHE A 73 -0.53 9.41 -6.33
C PHE A 73 0.13 10.76 -6.61
N LEU A 74 -0.08 11.36 -7.79
CA LEU A 74 0.35 12.74 -8.02
C LEU A 74 -0.27 13.68 -6.97
N PRO A 75 0.51 14.62 -6.39
CA PRO A 75 0.02 15.51 -5.32
C PRO A 75 -1.28 16.25 -5.64
N GLN A 76 -1.41 16.72 -6.89
CA GLN A 76 -2.62 17.42 -7.33
C GLN A 76 -3.87 16.53 -7.39
N ARG A 77 -3.73 15.21 -7.60
CA ARG A 77 -4.84 14.26 -7.57
C ARG A 77 -5.19 13.88 -6.13
N VAL A 78 -4.17 13.62 -5.31
CA VAL A 78 -4.34 13.29 -3.89
C VAL A 78 -5.07 14.43 -3.16
N ALA A 79 -4.69 15.70 -3.43
CA ALA A 79 -5.30 16.87 -2.80
C ALA A 79 -6.80 17.06 -3.14
N ARG A 80 -7.30 16.47 -4.22
CA ARG A 80 -8.72 16.57 -4.64
C ARG A 80 -9.60 15.47 -4.06
N ARG A 81 -9.00 14.40 -3.49
CA ARG A 81 -9.77 13.25 -3.00
C ARG A 81 -10.34 13.50 -1.63
N VAL A 82 -11.57 13.04 -1.44
CA VAL A 82 -12.29 13.13 -0.16
C VAL A 82 -11.74 12.11 0.85
N LYS A 83 -11.29 10.95 0.37
CA LYS A 83 -10.72 9.88 1.19
C LYS A 83 -9.45 9.31 0.56
N PRO A 84 -8.54 8.76 1.37
CA PRO A 84 -7.34 8.11 0.84
C PRO A 84 -7.71 6.85 0.05
N VAL A 85 -7.08 6.66 -1.11
CA VAL A 85 -7.10 5.41 -1.86
C VAL A 85 -5.84 4.62 -1.56
N ARG A 86 -5.93 3.29 -1.56
CA ARG A 86 -4.80 2.37 -1.43
C ARG A 86 -4.69 1.50 -2.65
N VAL A 87 -3.47 1.24 -3.09
CA VAL A 87 -3.19 0.37 -4.24
C VAL A 87 -2.53 -0.91 -3.73
N LEU A 88 -3.18 -2.04 -3.96
CA LEU A 88 -2.64 -3.38 -3.76
C LEU A 88 -2.28 -3.93 -5.14
N VAL A 89 -0.99 -4.13 -5.36
CA VAL A 89 -0.49 -4.68 -6.63
C VAL A 89 -0.79 -6.17 -6.71
N LEU A 90 -1.31 -6.62 -7.86
CA LEU A 90 -1.44 -8.04 -8.22
C LEU A 90 -0.44 -8.36 -9.32
N THR A 91 0.36 -9.43 -9.17
CA THR A 91 1.36 -9.82 -10.17
C THR A 91 1.46 -11.33 -10.29
N THR A 92 1.80 -11.82 -11.48
CA THR A 92 2.08 -13.26 -11.73
C THR A 92 3.51 -13.66 -11.40
N PHE A 93 4.39 -12.71 -11.13
CA PHE A 93 5.81 -12.96 -10.89
C PHE A 93 6.20 -12.55 -9.47
N ASN A 94 7.25 -13.23 -8.95
CA ASN A 94 7.90 -12.80 -7.72
C ASN A 94 8.36 -11.34 -7.85
N LEU A 95 8.60 -10.73 -6.71
CA LEU A 95 9.09 -9.36 -6.53
C LEU A 95 10.15 -8.98 -7.57
N ASP A 96 9.73 -8.16 -8.54
CA ASP A 96 10.60 -7.60 -9.57
C ASP A 96 10.77 -6.08 -9.36
N ASP A 97 11.63 -5.46 -10.15
CA ASP A 97 11.87 -4.02 -10.11
C ASP A 97 10.59 -3.18 -10.32
N LYS A 98 9.58 -3.73 -11.00
CA LYS A 98 8.31 -3.06 -11.21
C LYS A 98 7.49 -2.99 -9.92
N ALA A 99 7.45 -4.09 -9.15
CA ALA A 99 6.76 -4.11 -7.86
C ALA A 99 7.41 -3.13 -6.87
N ALA A 100 8.76 -3.12 -6.80
CA ALA A 100 9.50 -2.15 -5.99
C ALA A 100 9.21 -0.70 -6.40
N THR A 101 9.18 -0.43 -7.71
CA THR A 101 8.89 0.90 -8.24
C THR A 101 7.44 1.32 -7.94
N ALA A 102 6.46 0.41 -8.06
CA ALA A 102 5.08 0.68 -7.69
C ALA A 102 4.93 1.02 -6.20
N ILE A 103 5.63 0.31 -5.32
CA ILE A 103 5.67 0.61 -3.87
C ILE A 103 6.27 1.99 -3.62
N ARG A 104 7.38 2.33 -4.27
CA ARG A 104 7.99 3.65 -4.20
C ARG A 104 7.04 4.75 -4.64
N TYR A 105 6.23 4.53 -5.68
CA TYR A 105 5.21 5.48 -6.14
C TYR A 105 3.95 5.48 -5.28
N GLY A 106 3.85 4.58 -4.30
CA GLY A 106 2.81 4.66 -3.30
C GLY A 106 1.88 3.46 -3.21
N ALA A 107 2.20 2.33 -3.83
CA ALA A 107 1.45 1.11 -3.56
C ALA A 107 1.58 0.71 -2.08
N SER A 108 0.50 0.20 -1.52
CA SER A 108 0.35 -0.17 -0.10
C SER A 108 0.71 -1.63 0.17
N GLY A 109 1.05 -2.38 -0.87
CA GLY A 109 1.44 -3.78 -0.81
C GLY A 109 1.40 -4.44 -2.17
N PHE A 110 1.81 -5.71 -2.20
CA PHE A 110 1.62 -6.56 -3.38
C PHE A 110 1.16 -7.96 -2.99
N LEU A 111 0.58 -8.67 -3.94
CA LEU A 111 0.12 -10.03 -3.81
C LEU A 111 0.33 -10.78 -5.14
N LEU A 112 0.65 -12.05 -5.06
CA LEU A 112 0.74 -12.89 -6.26
C LEU A 112 -0.68 -13.25 -6.75
N LYS A 113 -0.87 -13.39 -8.07
CA LYS A 113 -2.16 -13.74 -8.66
C LYS A 113 -2.59 -15.19 -8.38
N ASP A 114 -1.69 -16.05 -7.88
CA ASP A 114 -1.95 -17.45 -7.53
C ASP A 114 -2.45 -17.67 -6.09
N VAL A 115 -2.71 -16.58 -5.35
CA VAL A 115 -3.27 -16.68 -4.00
C VAL A 115 -4.71 -17.18 -3.98
N THR A 116 -5.12 -17.73 -2.85
CA THR A 116 -6.50 -18.17 -2.66
C THR A 116 -7.46 -16.97 -2.55
N PRO A 117 -8.77 -17.13 -2.87
CA PRO A 117 -9.77 -16.09 -2.68
C PRO A 117 -9.80 -15.51 -1.26
N LEU A 118 -9.62 -16.35 -0.25
CA LEU A 118 -9.59 -15.92 1.15
C LEU A 118 -8.39 -14.98 1.42
N MET A 119 -7.20 -15.35 0.96
CA MET A 119 -6.00 -14.51 1.11
C MET A 119 -6.15 -13.17 0.40
N LEU A 120 -6.77 -13.14 -0.79
CA LEU A 120 -7.05 -11.89 -1.50
C LEU A 120 -7.96 -10.98 -0.67
N CYS A 121 -9.05 -11.51 -0.12
CA CYS A 121 -9.98 -10.72 0.70
C CYS A 121 -9.34 -10.22 2.00
N ASP A 122 -8.51 -11.04 2.66
CA ASP A 122 -7.78 -10.64 3.86
C ASP A 122 -6.74 -9.56 3.56
N ALA A 123 -6.08 -9.65 2.40
CA ALA A 123 -5.16 -8.61 1.91
C ALA A 123 -5.89 -7.28 1.67
N ILE A 124 -7.08 -7.31 1.03
CA ILE A 124 -7.91 -6.10 0.83
C ILE A 124 -8.26 -5.46 2.17
N ARG A 125 -8.71 -6.25 3.17
CA ARG A 125 -9.03 -5.74 4.51
C ARG A 125 -7.80 -5.14 5.20
N SER A 126 -6.65 -5.83 5.11
CA SER A 126 -5.39 -5.38 5.69
C SER A 126 -4.95 -4.04 5.11
N VAL A 127 -4.93 -3.93 3.78
CA VAL A 127 -4.57 -2.68 3.09
C VAL A 127 -5.56 -1.57 3.43
N HIS A 128 -6.87 -1.85 3.44
CA HIS A 128 -7.90 -0.88 3.80
C HIS A 128 -7.68 -0.29 5.20
N THR A 129 -7.24 -1.09 6.15
CA THR A 129 -6.92 -0.63 7.52
C THR A 129 -5.54 0.01 7.66
N GLY A 130 -4.77 0.14 6.57
CA GLY A 130 -3.44 0.77 6.55
C GLY A 130 -2.29 -0.16 6.97
N ASN A 131 -2.55 -1.47 7.07
CA ASN A 131 -1.51 -2.47 7.31
C ASN A 131 -0.82 -2.85 5.99
N ALA A 132 0.45 -3.25 6.08
CA ALA A 132 1.19 -3.76 4.93
C ALA A 132 0.73 -5.18 4.55
N VAL A 133 0.66 -5.45 3.26
CA VAL A 133 0.52 -6.80 2.70
C VAL A 133 1.80 -7.14 1.95
N LEU A 134 2.83 -7.42 2.74
CA LEU A 134 4.17 -7.79 2.29
C LEU A 134 4.89 -8.48 3.44
N ALA A 135 5.66 -9.53 3.16
CA ALA A 135 6.62 -10.00 4.13
C ALA A 135 7.70 -8.90 4.32
N PRO A 136 8.05 -8.55 5.57
CA PRO A 136 9.02 -7.48 5.85
C PRO A 136 10.37 -7.67 5.15
N THR A 137 10.86 -8.91 5.09
CA THR A 137 12.11 -9.29 4.42
C THR A 137 12.08 -9.04 2.92
N ASP A 138 10.94 -9.26 2.27
CA ASP A 138 10.78 -9.08 0.83
C ASP A 138 10.78 -7.58 0.49
N LEU A 139 10.11 -6.76 1.31
CA LEU A 139 10.08 -5.31 1.13
C LEU A 139 11.49 -4.69 1.31
N SER A 140 12.22 -5.10 2.34
CA SER A 140 13.57 -4.60 2.59
C SER A 140 14.51 -4.88 1.43
N ALA A 141 14.55 -6.14 0.96
CA ALA A 141 15.41 -6.54 -0.17
C ALA A 141 15.11 -5.78 -1.47
N LEU A 142 13.84 -5.45 -1.71
CA LEU A 142 13.43 -4.64 -2.85
C LEU A 142 13.88 -3.19 -2.76
N LEU A 143 13.72 -2.58 -1.57
CA LEU A 143 14.01 -1.17 -1.37
C LEU A 143 15.52 -0.91 -1.34
N ASP A 144 16.34 -1.83 -0.81
CA ASP A 144 17.80 -1.74 -0.84
C ASP A 144 18.37 -1.54 -2.26
N ALA A 145 17.79 -2.23 -3.24
CA ALA A 145 18.22 -2.10 -4.63
C ALA A 145 17.82 -0.75 -5.26
N GLN A 146 16.72 -0.15 -4.80
CA GLN A 146 16.13 1.07 -5.38
C GLN A 146 16.67 2.37 -4.77
N PHE A 147 17.10 2.36 -3.50
CA PHE A 147 17.54 3.55 -2.77
C PHE A 147 19.06 3.55 -2.53
N ARG A 148 19.86 3.70 -3.60
CA ARG A 148 21.33 3.72 -3.51
C ARG A 148 21.92 5.04 -3.00
N ALA A 149 21.17 6.15 -3.06
CA ALA A 149 21.62 7.46 -2.58
C ALA A 149 20.50 8.07 -1.71
N PRO A 150 20.66 8.10 -0.38
CA PRO A 150 19.64 8.65 0.51
C PRO A 150 19.48 10.15 0.28
N THR A 151 18.23 10.61 0.33
CA THR A 151 17.90 12.03 0.31
C THR A 151 18.02 12.64 1.72
N PRO A 152 18.21 13.97 1.85
CA PRO A 152 18.25 14.61 3.16
C PRO A 152 16.99 14.31 4.00
N VAL A 153 17.19 14.10 5.30
CA VAL A 153 16.09 13.86 6.24
C VAL A 153 15.25 15.13 6.40
N PRO A 154 13.93 15.09 6.15
CA PRO A 154 13.10 16.28 6.24
C PRO A 154 12.83 16.68 7.72
N ASP A 155 12.56 17.97 7.93
CA ASP A 155 12.26 18.52 9.27
C ASP A 155 11.08 17.85 9.96
N SER A 156 10.12 17.33 9.18
CA SER A 156 8.98 16.59 9.72
C SER A 156 9.41 15.37 10.55
N TYR A 157 10.48 14.67 10.14
CA TYR A 157 11.03 13.56 10.92
C TYR A 157 11.59 14.03 12.29
N LEU A 158 12.17 15.23 12.34
CA LEU A 158 12.69 15.80 13.58
C LEU A 158 11.59 16.10 14.60
N SER A 159 10.33 16.26 14.13
CA SER A 159 9.15 16.45 14.98
C SER A 159 8.68 15.19 15.71
N LEU A 160 9.20 14.01 15.35
CA LEU A 160 8.88 12.77 16.03
C LEU A 160 9.47 12.75 17.43
N THR A 161 8.66 12.36 18.41
CA THR A 161 9.12 12.12 19.78
C THR A 161 10.05 10.90 19.85
N GLN A 162 10.79 10.74 20.94
CA GLN A 162 11.68 9.60 21.14
C GLN A 162 10.94 8.25 21.01
N LYS A 163 9.72 8.14 21.56
CA LYS A 163 8.88 6.92 21.44
C LYS A 163 8.41 6.67 19.99
N GLU A 164 8.00 7.73 19.30
CA GLU A 164 7.62 7.62 17.89
C GLU A 164 8.82 7.22 17.01
N ARG A 165 10.02 7.74 17.28
CA ARG A 165 11.24 7.32 16.56
C ARG A 165 11.59 5.86 16.81
N ALA A 166 11.43 5.37 18.04
CA ALA A 166 11.62 3.94 18.34
C ALA A 166 10.63 3.06 17.58
N VAL A 167 9.35 3.44 17.55
CA VAL A 167 8.32 2.74 16.76
C VAL A 167 8.59 2.85 15.26
N PHE A 168 9.00 4.04 14.76
CA PHE A 168 9.39 4.24 13.37
C PHE A 168 10.52 3.29 12.96
N ALA A 169 11.60 3.22 13.73
CA ALA A 169 12.74 2.33 13.47
C ALA A 169 12.33 0.85 13.48
N ALA A 170 11.44 0.45 14.39
CA ALA A 170 10.90 -0.91 14.46
C ALA A 170 10.03 -1.24 13.23
N VAL A 171 9.20 -0.28 12.77
CA VAL A 171 8.44 -0.41 11.52
C VAL A 171 9.37 -0.52 10.32
N ALA A 172 10.43 0.28 10.25
CA ALA A 172 11.42 0.25 9.18
C ALA A 172 12.14 -1.11 9.08
N ARG A 173 12.33 -1.81 10.22
CA ARG A 173 12.80 -3.22 10.25
C ARG A 173 11.73 -4.23 9.86
N GLY A 174 10.50 -3.80 9.61
CA GLY A 174 9.39 -4.65 9.21
C GLY A 174 8.64 -5.33 10.36
N LEU A 175 8.92 -5.02 11.62
CA LEU A 175 8.27 -5.67 12.76
C LEU A 175 6.75 -5.42 12.77
N SER A 176 5.94 -6.42 13.10
CA SER A 176 4.50 -6.30 13.32
C SER A 176 4.19 -5.47 14.58
N ASN A 177 2.93 -5.05 14.75
CA ASN A 177 2.55 -4.32 15.96
C ASN A 177 2.74 -5.15 17.24
N THR A 178 2.53 -6.46 17.17
CA THR A 178 2.75 -7.41 18.27
C THR A 178 4.23 -7.48 18.65
N GLU A 179 5.12 -7.61 17.66
CA GLU A 179 6.57 -7.63 17.88
C GLU A 179 7.09 -6.30 18.43
N ILE A 180 6.61 -5.18 17.89
CA ILE A 180 6.95 -3.84 18.39
C ILE A 180 6.47 -3.67 19.83
N ALA A 181 5.23 -4.10 20.13
CA ALA A 181 4.68 -4.02 21.48
C ALA A 181 5.53 -4.78 22.50
N ALA A 182 6.03 -5.97 22.12
CA ALA A 182 6.94 -6.75 22.93
C ALA A 182 8.29 -6.04 23.14
N GLU A 183 8.88 -5.47 22.06
CA GLU A 183 10.17 -4.80 22.10
C GLU A 183 10.15 -3.53 22.99
N ILE A 184 9.08 -2.73 22.90
CA ILE A 184 8.98 -1.46 23.63
C ILE A 184 8.21 -1.58 24.97
N PHE A 185 7.85 -2.78 25.38
CA PHE A 185 7.05 -3.05 26.58
C PHE A 185 5.75 -2.25 26.64
N ALA A 186 4.98 -2.25 25.54
CA ALA A 186 3.71 -1.55 25.39
C ALA A 186 2.58 -2.48 24.93
N SER A 187 1.35 -1.98 24.89
CA SER A 187 0.24 -2.69 24.25
C SER A 187 0.23 -2.49 22.74
N GLU A 188 -0.35 -3.42 21.98
CA GLU A 188 -0.55 -3.24 20.52
C GLU A 188 -1.39 -1.99 20.21
N SER A 189 -2.35 -1.63 21.05
CA SER A 189 -3.14 -0.41 20.87
C SER A 189 -2.29 0.85 21.01
N THR A 190 -1.30 0.84 21.90
CA THR A 190 -0.32 1.92 22.05
C THR A 190 0.56 2.02 20.80
N VAL A 191 1.02 0.89 20.26
CA VAL A 191 1.80 0.86 19.01
C VAL A 191 0.97 1.41 17.85
N LYS A 192 -0.29 0.98 17.69
CA LYS A 192 -1.21 1.52 16.67
C LYS A 192 -1.37 3.04 16.78
N THR A 193 -1.46 3.57 17.99
CA THR A 193 -1.53 5.02 18.24
C THR A 193 -0.25 5.73 17.79
N HIS A 194 0.93 5.19 18.11
CA HIS A 194 2.20 5.77 17.66
C HIS A 194 2.36 5.69 16.14
N VAL A 195 2.02 4.57 15.50
CA VAL A 195 2.03 4.44 14.04
C VAL A 195 1.12 5.50 13.40
N GLY A 196 -0.11 5.67 13.91
CA GLY A 196 -1.02 6.71 13.42
C GLY A 196 -0.47 8.13 13.59
N ALA A 197 0.22 8.40 14.69
CA ALA A 197 0.88 9.69 14.93
C ALA A 197 2.04 9.93 13.95
N ILE A 198 2.86 8.91 13.69
CA ILE A 198 3.96 8.94 12.71
C ILE A 198 3.40 9.23 11.31
N LEU A 199 2.41 8.47 10.85
CA LEU A 199 1.78 8.66 9.55
C LEU A 199 1.28 10.10 9.36
N ARG A 200 0.60 10.64 10.37
CA ARG A 200 0.10 12.03 10.34
C ARG A 200 1.22 13.05 10.29
N LYS A 201 2.26 12.92 11.13
CA LYS A 201 3.37 13.88 11.22
C LYS A 201 4.24 13.89 9.97
N LEU A 202 4.44 12.74 9.36
CA LEU A 202 5.23 12.58 8.14
C LEU A 202 4.38 12.71 6.87
N ALA A 203 3.05 12.94 7.00
CA ALA A 203 2.09 12.99 5.90
C ALA A 203 2.12 11.70 5.03
N LEU A 204 2.32 10.54 5.66
CA LEU A 204 2.34 9.23 5.02
C LEU A 204 0.96 8.57 5.09
N ARG A 205 0.62 7.75 4.09
CA ARG A 205 -0.72 7.15 3.96
C ARG A 205 -0.90 5.86 4.73
N ASP A 206 0.14 5.05 4.79
CA ASP A 206 0.10 3.72 5.38
C ASP A 206 1.48 3.28 5.87
N ARG A 207 1.52 2.10 6.47
CA ARG A 207 2.72 1.53 7.08
C ARG A 207 3.84 1.25 6.07
N VAL A 208 3.52 0.87 4.83
CA VAL A 208 4.50 0.61 3.77
C VAL A 208 5.27 1.90 3.48
N GLN A 209 4.57 3.03 3.46
CA GLN A 209 5.19 4.33 3.22
C GLN A 209 6.12 4.78 4.35
N ILE A 210 5.97 4.28 5.58
CA ILE A 210 6.97 4.48 6.64
C ILE A 210 8.28 3.76 6.28
N VAL A 211 8.20 2.53 5.77
CA VAL A 211 9.37 1.76 5.34
C VAL A 211 10.05 2.45 4.15
N VAL A 212 9.29 2.82 3.12
CA VAL A 212 9.80 3.56 1.94
C VAL A 212 10.51 4.84 2.39
N PHE A 213 9.90 5.62 3.26
CA PHE A 213 10.50 6.85 3.82
C PHE A 213 11.83 6.57 4.52
N ALA A 214 11.90 5.49 5.30
CA ALA A 214 13.14 5.11 6.00
C ALA A 214 14.27 4.81 5.01
N TYR A 215 14.01 4.07 3.94
CA TYR A 215 14.99 3.77 2.89
C TYR A 215 15.37 5.02 2.08
N GLU A 216 14.41 5.84 1.68
CA GLU A 216 14.64 7.06 0.91
C GLU A 216 15.56 8.06 1.63
N HIS A 217 15.47 8.12 2.96
CA HIS A 217 16.26 9.05 3.78
C HIS A 217 17.45 8.41 4.51
N GLY A 218 17.77 7.14 4.20
CA GLY A 218 18.89 6.44 4.86
C GLY A 218 18.69 6.24 6.37
N LEU A 219 17.43 6.09 6.80
CA LEU A 219 17.03 5.85 8.19
C LEU A 219 16.69 4.37 8.43
N ALA A 220 16.72 3.54 7.40
CA ALA A 220 16.59 2.08 7.50
C ALA A 220 17.87 1.50 8.12
N PRO A 221 17.77 0.34 8.86
CA PRO A 221 18.92 -0.31 9.49
C PRO A 221 19.90 -0.88 8.49
#